data_656f497aa4763758febe6f2bd72f94be
#
_entry.id   656f497aa4763758febe6f2bd72f94be
#
_cell.length_a   1.000
_cell.length_b   1.000
_cell.length_c   1.000
_cell.angle_alpha   90.00
_cell.angle_beta   90.00
_cell.angle_gamma   90.00
#
_symmetry.space_group_name_H-M   'P 1'
#
loop_
_entity.id
_entity.type
_entity.pdbx_description
1 polymer ?
#
loop_
_entity_poly.entity_id
_entity_poly.type
_entity_poly.pdbx_seq_one_letter_code
_entity_poly.pdbx_strand_id
1 'polypeptide(L)'
;MQKVLDFIKRRWPETTRIHRTAEGTLLGLPHPYSVPCARPAFQEFSYRDTYFASRGLVLDGFAEQARNNCENLLYEVETYGFVPAGNRTFHLNRSQPPFLAPIIELIARKFPNDREWLPRAVAGLEKEMAFWNDHRRTPCGLHHYSGNPDAAAIEEFYADCCVQRPGCPAEEADPAARRAAAFHALAEAESGWDFTPRFEHRCLDYAP
;
A
#
# COMPACT_ATOMS: atom_id res chain seq x y z
N MET A 1 -29.15 8.80 8.24
CA MET A 1 -28.21 7.65 8.17
C MET A 1 -28.47 6.80 6.93
N GLN A 2 -29.67 6.22 6.70
CA GLN A 2 -29.96 5.31 5.58
C GLN A 2 -29.62 5.88 4.20
N LYS A 3 -29.99 7.15 3.90
CA LYS A 3 -29.66 7.81 2.62
C LYS A 3 -28.14 7.85 2.32
N VAL A 4 -27.30 7.98 3.35
CA VAL A 4 -25.83 7.98 3.19
C VAL A 4 -25.35 6.57 2.86
N LEU A 5 -25.84 5.55 3.56
CA LEU A 5 -25.48 4.16 3.29
C LEU A 5 -25.91 3.73 1.87
N ASP A 6 -27.13 4.11 1.46
CA ASP A 6 -27.61 3.83 0.10
C ASP A 6 -26.79 4.56 -0.96
N PHE A 7 -26.34 5.79 -0.67
CA PHE A 7 -25.44 6.52 -1.55
C PHE A 7 -24.09 5.80 -1.70
N ILE A 8 -23.44 5.41 -0.60
CA ILE A 8 -22.18 4.68 -0.61
C ILE A 8 -22.31 3.38 -1.41
N LYS A 9 -23.33 2.58 -1.10
CA LYS A 9 -23.55 1.29 -1.76
C LYS A 9 -23.70 1.42 -3.27
N ARG A 10 -24.40 2.46 -3.77
CA ARG A 10 -24.58 2.70 -5.21
C ARG A 10 -23.29 3.14 -5.90
N ARG A 11 -22.30 3.67 -5.15
CA ARG A 11 -21.04 4.18 -5.71
C ARG A 11 -19.91 3.14 -5.82
N TRP A 12 -20.04 1.98 -5.18
CA TRP A 12 -19.01 0.94 -5.26
C TRP A 12 -18.60 0.56 -6.69
N PRO A 13 -19.53 0.37 -7.66
CA PRO A 13 -19.13 0.06 -9.04
C PRO A 13 -18.27 1.14 -9.71
N GLU A 14 -18.42 2.40 -9.30
CA GLU A 14 -17.63 3.51 -9.83
C GLU A 14 -16.17 3.51 -9.34
N THR A 15 -15.86 2.76 -8.28
CA THR A 15 -14.50 2.58 -7.77
C THR A 15 -13.79 1.34 -8.32
N THR A 16 -14.46 0.53 -9.14
CA THR A 16 -13.86 -0.68 -9.71
C THR A 16 -13.12 -0.36 -11.00
N ARG A 17 -11.90 -0.91 -11.13
CA ARG A 17 -11.05 -0.83 -12.33
C ARG A 17 -10.65 -2.22 -12.80
N ILE A 18 -10.39 -2.33 -14.11
CA ILE A 18 -9.85 -3.53 -14.73
C ILE A 18 -8.64 -3.09 -15.57
N HIS A 19 -7.46 -3.55 -15.21
CA HIS A 19 -6.23 -3.22 -15.90
C HIS A 19 -5.27 -4.42 -15.82
N ARG A 20 -5.29 -5.26 -16.85
CA ARG A 20 -4.61 -6.57 -16.82
C ARG A 20 -3.17 -6.53 -17.36
N THR A 21 -2.84 -5.49 -18.10
CA THR A 21 -1.52 -5.31 -18.73
C THR A 21 -0.89 -4.02 -18.22
N ALA A 22 0.42 -3.99 -18.08
CA ALA A 22 1.12 -2.77 -17.68
C ALA A 22 0.97 -1.67 -18.74
N GLU A 23 0.75 -0.43 -18.29
CA GLU A 23 0.63 0.76 -19.14
C GLU A 23 1.28 1.98 -18.46
N GLY A 24 2.33 2.50 -19.06
CA GLY A 24 3.14 3.55 -18.44
C GLY A 24 3.69 3.08 -17.09
N THR A 25 3.38 3.81 -16.03
CA THR A 25 3.77 3.44 -14.67
C THR A 25 2.79 2.47 -13.98
N LEU A 26 1.59 2.28 -14.54
CA LEU A 26 0.57 1.42 -13.94
C LEU A 26 0.91 -0.06 -14.19
N LEU A 27 0.98 -0.83 -13.11
CA LEU A 27 1.21 -2.27 -13.14
C LEU A 27 -0.12 -2.99 -13.35
N GLY A 28 -0.12 -4.00 -14.25
CA GLY A 28 -1.30 -4.81 -14.50
C GLY A 28 -1.62 -5.75 -13.34
N LEU A 29 -2.90 -5.97 -13.07
CA LEU A 29 -3.41 -6.89 -12.05
C LEU A 29 -4.36 -7.90 -12.67
N PRO A 30 -4.31 -9.18 -12.26
CA PRO A 30 -5.11 -10.25 -12.89
C PRO A 30 -6.62 -10.12 -12.68
N HIS A 31 -7.04 -9.49 -11.56
CA HIS A 31 -8.45 -9.34 -11.20
C HIS A 31 -8.90 -7.87 -11.23
N PRO A 32 -10.22 -7.59 -11.34
CA PRO A 32 -10.75 -6.26 -11.07
C PRO A 32 -10.34 -5.80 -9.67
N TYR A 33 -10.01 -4.51 -9.52
CA TYR A 33 -9.57 -3.95 -8.25
C TYR A 33 -10.34 -2.67 -7.90
N SER A 34 -10.38 -2.37 -6.61
CA SER A 34 -11.01 -1.15 -6.11
C SER A 34 -9.97 -0.04 -5.94
N VAL A 35 -10.35 1.17 -6.33
CA VAL A 35 -9.57 2.40 -6.10
C VAL A 35 -10.17 3.19 -4.94
N PRO A 36 -9.37 3.99 -4.20
CA PRO A 36 -9.87 4.75 -3.05
C PRO A 36 -10.92 5.80 -3.38
N CYS A 37 -10.95 6.28 -4.62
CA CYS A 37 -11.79 7.39 -5.01
C CYS A 37 -12.48 7.15 -6.37
N ALA A 38 -13.79 7.44 -6.44
CA ALA A 38 -14.56 7.41 -7.69
C ALA A 38 -14.22 8.57 -8.66
N ARG A 39 -13.55 9.63 -8.18
CA ARG A 39 -13.10 10.77 -8.97
C ARG A 39 -11.74 10.50 -9.63
N PRO A 40 -11.26 11.34 -10.57
CA PRO A 40 -9.97 11.14 -11.27
C PRO A 40 -8.71 11.29 -10.40
N ALA A 41 -8.81 11.17 -9.10
CA ALA A 41 -7.68 11.15 -8.16
C ALA A 41 -7.56 9.76 -7.51
N PHE A 42 -6.35 9.35 -7.15
CA PHE A 42 -6.09 8.07 -6.48
C PHE A 42 -6.67 6.87 -7.23
N GLN A 43 -6.27 6.71 -8.49
CA GLN A 43 -6.76 5.65 -9.37
C GLN A 43 -5.94 4.36 -9.29
N GLU A 44 -5.02 4.27 -8.36
CA GLU A 44 -4.17 3.13 -8.08
C GLU A 44 -4.86 2.13 -7.15
N PHE A 45 -4.48 0.87 -7.26
CA PHE A 45 -4.77 -0.16 -6.26
C PHE A 45 -3.83 0.07 -5.07
N SER A 46 -4.33 0.67 -4.00
CA SER A 46 -3.55 1.04 -2.82
C SER A 46 -3.70 0.00 -1.72
N TYR A 47 -2.59 -0.46 -1.13
CA TYR A 47 -2.60 -1.58 -0.19
C TYR A 47 -3.48 -1.31 1.04
N ARG A 48 -3.20 -0.26 1.80
CA ARG A 48 -3.94 0.06 3.03
C ARG A 48 -5.42 0.36 2.76
N ASP A 49 -5.70 1.16 1.74
CA ASP A 49 -7.08 1.57 1.43
C ASP A 49 -7.93 0.37 0.99
N THR A 50 -7.31 -0.61 0.33
CA THR A 50 -7.95 -1.87 -0.07
C THR A 50 -8.55 -2.63 1.10
N TYR A 51 -7.91 -2.61 2.29
CA TYR A 51 -8.49 -3.23 3.48
C TYR A 51 -9.81 -2.57 3.89
N PHE A 52 -9.82 -1.25 3.99
CA PHE A 52 -11.03 -0.52 4.40
C PHE A 52 -12.14 -0.63 3.35
N ALA A 53 -11.79 -0.51 2.06
CA ALA A 53 -12.71 -0.71 0.95
C ALA A 53 -13.30 -2.13 0.97
N SER A 54 -12.49 -3.16 1.15
CA SER A 54 -12.94 -4.56 1.17
C SER A 54 -13.90 -4.84 2.33
N ARG A 55 -13.70 -4.23 3.49
CA ARG A 55 -14.68 -4.32 4.60
C ARG A 55 -16.02 -3.71 4.22
N GLY A 56 -16.02 -2.52 3.61
CA GLY A 56 -17.24 -1.86 3.13
C GLY A 56 -17.94 -2.67 2.04
N LEU A 57 -17.20 -3.18 1.08
CA LEU A 57 -17.70 -4.04 0.00
C LEU A 57 -18.42 -5.28 0.54
N VAL A 58 -17.82 -5.97 1.52
CA VAL A 58 -18.44 -7.17 2.14
C VAL A 58 -19.73 -6.81 2.87
N LEU A 59 -19.75 -5.70 3.60
CA LEU A 59 -20.96 -5.23 4.32
C LEU A 59 -22.09 -4.87 3.35
N ASP A 60 -21.77 -4.29 2.21
CA ASP A 60 -22.75 -3.86 1.20
C ASP A 60 -23.13 -4.95 0.20
N GLY A 61 -22.57 -6.17 0.31
CA GLY A 61 -22.93 -7.31 -0.52
C GLY A 61 -22.06 -7.51 -1.77
N PHE A 62 -20.93 -6.78 -1.91
CA PHE A 62 -19.97 -6.91 -3.01
C PHE A 62 -18.77 -7.79 -2.64
N ALA A 63 -19.04 -8.93 -1.99
CA ALA A 63 -18.00 -9.80 -1.45
C ALA A 63 -17.03 -10.35 -2.51
N GLU A 64 -17.50 -10.59 -3.74
CA GLU A 64 -16.65 -11.05 -4.85
C GLU A 64 -15.62 -9.97 -5.25
N GLN A 65 -15.98 -8.69 -5.21
CA GLN A 65 -15.02 -7.62 -5.45
C GLN A 65 -13.98 -7.53 -4.33
N ALA A 66 -14.37 -7.74 -3.08
CA ALA A 66 -13.42 -7.82 -1.97
C ALA A 66 -12.49 -9.02 -2.12
N ARG A 67 -12.98 -10.15 -2.64
CA ARG A 67 -12.17 -11.32 -2.96
C ARG A 67 -11.17 -11.00 -4.09
N ASN A 68 -11.60 -10.36 -5.16
CA ASN A 68 -10.72 -9.91 -6.24
C ASN A 68 -9.59 -9.01 -5.72
N ASN A 69 -9.90 -8.11 -4.80
CA ASN A 69 -8.90 -7.27 -4.15
C ASN A 69 -7.87 -8.12 -3.40
N CYS A 70 -8.32 -9.12 -2.62
CA CYS A 70 -7.43 -10.03 -1.89
C CYS A 70 -6.55 -10.85 -2.84
N GLU A 71 -7.11 -11.36 -3.93
CA GLU A 71 -6.38 -12.11 -4.96
C GLU A 71 -5.28 -11.26 -5.61
N ASN A 72 -5.54 -9.99 -5.85
CA ASN A 72 -4.53 -9.07 -6.37
C ASN A 72 -3.39 -8.84 -5.37
N LEU A 73 -3.68 -8.69 -4.08
CA LEU A 73 -2.63 -8.58 -3.04
C LEU A 73 -1.78 -9.85 -2.97
N LEU A 74 -2.40 -11.03 -3.05
CA LEU A 74 -1.70 -12.31 -3.10
C LEU A 74 -0.82 -12.42 -4.35
N TYR A 75 -1.32 -11.99 -5.51
CA TYR A 75 -0.55 -11.92 -6.75
C TYR A 75 0.67 -10.98 -6.60
N GLU A 76 0.51 -9.81 -5.98
CA GLU A 76 1.61 -8.88 -5.74
C GLU A 76 2.68 -9.48 -4.83
N VAL A 77 2.30 -10.15 -3.73
CA VAL A 77 3.26 -10.88 -2.88
C VAL A 77 4.00 -11.97 -3.66
N GLU A 78 3.30 -12.71 -4.48
CA GLU A 78 3.91 -13.78 -5.29
C GLU A 78 4.89 -13.22 -6.34
N THR A 79 4.57 -12.07 -6.91
CA THR A 79 5.34 -11.43 -7.97
C THR A 79 6.55 -10.67 -7.45
N TYR A 80 6.38 -9.93 -6.36
CA TYR A 80 7.39 -8.98 -5.84
C TYR A 80 8.03 -9.43 -4.53
N GLY A 81 7.50 -10.46 -3.86
CA GLY A 81 7.93 -10.91 -2.54
C GLY A 81 7.35 -10.09 -1.38
N PHE A 82 6.61 -9.03 -1.68
CA PHE A 82 5.91 -8.16 -0.71
C PHE A 82 4.70 -7.51 -1.38
N VAL A 83 3.83 -6.86 -0.60
CA VAL A 83 2.77 -6.02 -1.15
C VAL A 83 3.29 -4.60 -1.32
N PRO A 84 3.39 -4.08 -2.56
CA PRO A 84 3.74 -2.68 -2.80
C PRO A 84 2.70 -1.72 -2.22
N ALA A 85 3.09 -0.46 -1.99
CA ALA A 85 2.16 0.59 -1.54
C ALA A 85 0.98 0.79 -2.51
N GLY A 86 1.17 0.46 -3.78
CA GLY A 86 0.13 0.42 -4.80
C GLY A 86 0.68 -0.08 -6.14
N ASN A 87 -0.19 -0.32 -7.10
CA ASN A 87 0.17 -0.89 -8.40
C ASN A 87 0.77 0.12 -9.39
N ARG A 88 1.79 0.86 -8.94
CA ARG A 88 2.63 1.73 -9.79
C ARG A 88 4.10 1.36 -9.66
N THR A 89 4.88 1.53 -10.72
CA THR A 89 6.32 1.23 -10.70
C THR A 89 7.05 1.97 -9.59
N PHE A 90 6.71 3.25 -9.34
CA PHE A 90 7.30 4.05 -8.27
C PHE A 90 6.80 3.67 -6.86
N HIS A 91 5.76 2.84 -6.72
CA HIS A 91 5.32 2.27 -5.45
C HIS A 91 6.07 0.98 -5.07
N LEU A 92 6.89 0.41 -5.97
CA LEU A 92 7.73 -0.73 -5.66
C LEU A 92 8.88 -0.41 -4.68
N ASN A 93 9.11 0.87 -4.42
CA ASN A 93 10.13 1.32 -3.47
C ASN A 93 9.69 1.21 -2.00
N ARG A 94 8.44 0.85 -1.71
CA ARG A 94 7.91 0.71 -0.34
C ARG A 94 6.66 -0.16 -0.29
N SER A 95 6.35 -0.66 0.91
CA SER A 95 5.07 -1.25 1.25
C SER A 95 4.15 -0.21 1.92
N GLN A 96 3.15 -0.68 2.63
CA GLN A 96 2.31 0.06 3.59
C GLN A 96 2.04 -0.85 4.79
N PRO A 97 1.36 -0.37 5.87
CA PRO A 97 1.01 -1.22 7.00
C PRO A 97 0.38 -2.56 6.58
N PRO A 98 0.84 -3.71 7.11
CA PRO A 98 0.49 -5.03 6.61
C PRO A 98 -0.95 -5.43 6.97
N PHE A 99 -1.87 -5.21 6.05
CA PHE A 99 -3.28 -5.56 6.19
C PHE A 99 -3.69 -6.86 5.47
N LEU A 100 -2.74 -7.62 4.91
CA LEU A 100 -3.05 -8.86 4.18
C LEU A 100 -3.73 -9.90 5.09
N ALA A 101 -3.24 -10.10 6.30
CA ALA A 101 -3.84 -11.05 7.25
C ALA A 101 -5.32 -10.75 7.56
N PRO A 102 -5.73 -9.53 7.96
CA PRO A 102 -7.13 -9.24 8.20
C PRO A 102 -8.00 -9.24 6.93
N ILE A 103 -7.44 -9.03 5.74
CA ILE A 103 -8.19 -9.20 4.48
C ILE A 103 -8.43 -10.69 4.21
N ILE A 104 -7.41 -11.54 4.36
CA ILE A 104 -7.55 -13.01 4.23
C ILE A 104 -8.61 -13.53 5.21
N GLU A 105 -8.57 -13.11 6.48
CA GLU A 105 -9.57 -13.47 7.47
C GLU A 105 -10.99 -13.05 7.04
N LEU A 106 -11.15 -11.82 6.55
CA LEU A 106 -12.42 -11.30 6.06
C LEU A 106 -13.00 -12.17 4.93
N ILE A 107 -12.16 -12.56 3.96
CA ILE A 107 -12.56 -13.38 2.81
C ILE A 107 -12.83 -14.83 3.25
N ALA A 108 -11.99 -15.44 4.09
CA ALA A 108 -12.20 -16.78 4.62
C ALA A 108 -13.54 -16.90 5.38
N ARG A 109 -13.88 -15.91 6.20
CA ARG A 109 -15.17 -15.86 6.90
C ARG A 109 -16.36 -15.72 5.94
N LYS A 110 -16.19 -15.02 4.84
CA LYS A 110 -17.25 -14.81 3.86
C LYS A 110 -17.45 -16.01 2.94
N PHE A 111 -16.39 -16.75 2.65
CA PHE A 111 -16.38 -17.93 1.77
C PHE A 111 -15.91 -19.20 2.52
N PRO A 112 -16.63 -19.66 3.57
CA PRO A 112 -16.15 -20.70 4.48
C PRO A 112 -16.01 -22.09 3.83
N ASN A 113 -16.61 -22.30 2.67
CA ASN A 113 -16.58 -23.57 1.96
C ASN A 113 -15.40 -23.67 0.96
N ASP A 114 -14.66 -22.59 0.71
CA ASP A 114 -13.50 -22.57 -0.18
C ASP A 114 -12.24 -23.01 0.58
N ARG A 115 -12.14 -24.32 0.81
CA ARG A 115 -11.05 -24.93 1.59
C ARG A 115 -9.73 -24.97 0.86
N GLU A 116 -9.73 -24.92 -0.48
CA GLU A 116 -8.51 -24.95 -1.29
C GLU A 116 -7.84 -23.58 -1.36
N TRP A 117 -8.61 -22.53 -1.24
CA TRP A 117 -8.12 -21.14 -1.28
C TRP A 117 -7.26 -20.77 -0.06
N LEU A 118 -7.70 -21.17 1.14
CA LEU A 118 -7.08 -20.72 2.39
C LEU A 118 -5.61 -21.13 2.53
N PRO A 119 -5.17 -22.38 2.22
CA PRO A 119 -3.75 -22.73 2.27
C PRO A 119 -2.89 -21.87 1.35
N ARG A 120 -3.37 -21.52 0.15
CA ARG A 120 -2.66 -20.64 -0.79
C ARG A 120 -2.56 -19.21 -0.24
N ALA A 121 -3.65 -18.71 0.32
CA ALA A 121 -3.65 -17.38 0.94
C ALA A 121 -2.71 -17.30 2.15
N VAL A 122 -2.65 -18.36 2.97
CA VAL A 122 -1.70 -18.45 4.10
C VAL A 122 -0.26 -18.49 3.60
N ALA A 123 0.04 -19.26 2.54
CA ALA A 123 1.38 -19.26 1.95
C ALA A 123 1.82 -17.87 1.42
N GLY A 124 0.89 -17.09 0.85
CA GLY A 124 1.14 -15.69 0.49
C GLY A 124 1.43 -14.81 1.72
N LEU A 125 0.66 -14.99 2.80
CA LEU A 125 0.88 -14.28 4.07
C LEU A 125 2.24 -14.61 4.69
N GLU A 126 2.68 -15.87 4.62
CA GLU A 126 4.01 -16.28 5.11
C GLU A 126 5.13 -15.59 4.33
N LYS A 127 4.98 -15.38 3.03
CA LYS A 127 5.93 -14.60 2.22
C LYS A 127 5.96 -13.13 2.64
N GLU A 128 4.81 -12.51 2.85
CA GLU A 128 4.75 -11.13 3.36
C GLU A 128 5.42 -11.02 4.73
N MET A 129 5.17 -11.96 5.64
CA MET A 129 5.81 -12.01 6.95
C MET A 129 7.33 -12.17 6.86
N ALA A 130 7.81 -12.99 5.91
CA ALA A 130 9.24 -13.12 5.64
C ALA A 130 9.85 -11.79 5.20
N PHE A 131 9.20 -11.07 4.27
CA PHE A 131 9.63 -9.73 3.86
C PHE A 131 9.76 -8.77 5.06
N TRP A 132 8.76 -8.70 5.94
CA TRP A 132 8.83 -7.84 7.12
C TRP A 132 9.95 -8.25 8.08
N ASN A 133 10.19 -9.54 8.28
CA ASN A 133 11.27 -10.05 9.12
C ASN A 133 12.66 -9.78 8.54
N ASP A 134 12.82 -9.91 7.24
CA ASP A 134 14.12 -9.84 6.57
C ASP A 134 14.53 -8.40 6.24
N HIS A 135 13.56 -7.52 5.95
CA HIS A 135 13.81 -6.17 5.42
C HIS A 135 13.36 -5.03 6.34
N ARG A 136 12.60 -5.32 7.39
CA ARG A 136 12.02 -4.30 8.30
C ARG A 136 12.34 -4.55 9.77
N ARG A 137 13.18 -5.53 10.07
CA ARG A 137 13.55 -5.87 11.45
C ARG A 137 14.77 -5.06 11.91
N THR A 138 14.64 -4.41 13.05
CA THR A 138 15.73 -3.71 13.72
C THR A 138 16.62 -4.68 14.49
N PRO A 139 17.87 -4.31 14.84
CA PRO A 139 18.74 -5.13 15.69
C PRO A 139 18.14 -5.48 17.05
N CYS A 140 17.24 -4.65 17.59
CA CYS A 140 16.54 -4.93 18.85
C CYS A 140 15.32 -5.86 18.68
N GLY A 141 15.01 -6.31 17.45
CA GLY A 141 13.96 -7.28 17.17
C GLY A 141 12.57 -6.68 16.89
N LEU A 142 12.42 -5.35 16.91
CA LEU A 142 11.22 -4.67 16.48
C LEU A 142 11.20 -4.48 14.97
N HIS A 143 10.02 -4.21 14.41
CA HIS A 143 9.89 -3.80 13.02
C HIS A 143 9.80 -2.27 12.90
N HIS A 144 10.27 -1.73 11.79
CA HIS A 144 10.19 -0.30 11.46
C HIS A 144 9.77 -0.11 10.01
N TYR A 145 9.28 1.07 9.68
CA TYR A 145 9.04 1.48 8.31
C TYR A 145 10.30 2.12 7.73
N SER A 146 10.66 1.82 6.47
CA SER A 146 11.90 2.37 5.87
C SER A 146 11.88 2.51 4.34
N GLY A 147 10.98 1.83 3.63
CA GLY A 147 11.05 1.68 2.18
C GLY A 147 12.16 0.71 1.71
N ASN A 148 12.21 0.44 0.39
CA ASN A 148 13.19 -0.44 -0.29
C ASN A 148 13.92 0.27 -1.44
N PRO A 149 14.31 1.53 -1.36
CA PRO A 149 14.79 2.22 -2.53
C PRO A 149 16.25 1.85 -2.83
N ASP A 150 16.57 1.72 -4.12
CA ASP A 150 17.93 1.88 -4.59
C ASP A 150 18.34 3.38 -4.63
N ALA A 151 19.59 3.65 -4.98
CA ALA A 151 20.11 5.02 -4.99
C ALA A 151 19.38 5.93 -6.00
N ALA A 152 18.98 5.40 -7.16
CA ALA A 152 18.26 6.16 -8.18
C ALA A 152 16.82 6.46 -7.72
N ALA A 153 16.13 5.47 -7.16
CA ALA A 153 14.79 5.65 -6.62
C ALA A 153 14.74 6.65 -5.44
N ILE A 154 15.81 6.74 -4.66
CA ILE A 154 15.93 7.78 -3.60
C ILE A 154 16.03 9.17 -4.17
N GLU A 155 16.87 9.39 -5.19
CA GLU A 155 17.02 10.71 -5.81
C GLU A 155 15.74 11.14 -6.52
N GLU A 156 15.07 10.24 -7.25
CA GLU A 156 13.78 10.49 -7.87
C GLU A 156 12.71 10.84 -6.80
N PHE A 157 12.64 10.08 -5.73
CA PHE A 157 11.68 10.33 -4.65
C PHE A 157 11.96 11.67 -3.93
N TYR A 158 13.22 12.03 -3.76
CA TYR A 158 13.60 13.34 -3.23
C TYR A 158 13.10 14.47 -4.11
N ALA A 159 13.40 14.43 -5.41
CA ALA A 159 13.00 15.45 -6.37
C ALA A 159 11.46 15.61 -6.44
N ASP A 160 10.73 14.51 -6.47
CA ASP A 160 9.28 14.50 -6.67
C ASP A 160 8.48 14.78 -5.39
N CYS A 161 8.97 14.32 -4.25
CA CYS A 161 8.16 14.28 -3.04
C CYS A 161 8.73 15.07 -1.85
N CYS A 162 10.06 15.27 -1.79
CA CYS A 162 10.68 15.86 -0.60
C CYS A 162 10.93 17.36 -0.74
N VAL A 163 11.37 17.81 -1.90
CA VAL A 163 11.84 19.20 -2.11
C VAL A 163 10.80 20.27 -1.74
N GLN A 164 9.52 19.93 -1.85
CA GLN A 164 8.41 20.84 -1.52
C GLN A 164 7.89 20.69 -0.08
N ARG A 165 8.45 19.77 0.72
CA ARG A 165 8.01 19.56 2.09
C ARG A 165 8.69 20.55 3.04
N PRO A 166 7.96 21.13 4.01
CA PRO A 166 8.57 21.98 5.04
C PRO A 166 9.67 21.22 5.79
N GLY A 167 10.83 21.87 5.96
CA GLY A 167 11.96 21.30 6.68
C GLY A 167 12.85 20.32 5.88
N CYS A 168 12.52 20.02 4.63
CA CYS A 168 13.44 19.28 3.77
C CYS A 168 14.62 20.18 3.35
N PRO A 169 15.84 19.60 3.21
CA PRO A 169 16.99 20.32 2.67
C PRO A 169 16.67 20.89 1.28
N ALA A 170 17.26 22.03 0.95
CA ALA A 170 17.17 22.58 -0.39
C ALA A 170 17.88 21.67 -1.42
N GLU A 171 17.57 21.87 -2.71
CA GLU A 171 18.12 21.05 -3.79
C GLU A 171 19.66 21.17 -3.89
N GLU A 172 20.22 22.31 -3.47
CA GLU A 172 21.67 22.56 -3.40
C GLU A 172 22.34 21.99 -2.14
N ALA A 173 21.56 21.36 -1.23
CA ALA A 173 22.11 20.78 0.00
C ALA A 173 23.01 19.57 -0.30
N ASP A 174 23.83 19.23 0.68
CA ASP A 174 24.69 18.05 0.63
C ASP A 174 23.91 16.77 0.24
N PRO A 175 24.42 15.98 -0.73
CA PRO A 175 23.76 14.74 -1.16
C PRO A 175 23.42 13.77 -0.03
N ALA A 176 24.24 13.70 1.03
CA ALA A 176 23.95 12.84 2.18
C ALA A 176 22.72 13.34 2.97
N ALA A 177 22.57 14.66 3.13
CA ALA A 177 21.41 15.26 3.78
C ALA A 177 20.12 15.03 2.97
N ARG A 178 20.19 15.19 1.63
CA ARG A 178 19.05 14.88 0.73
C ARG A 178 18.64 13.42 0.82
N ARG A 179 19.62 12.52 0.79
CA ARG A 179 19.39 11.09 0.89
C ARG A 179 18.75 10.72 2.21
N ALA A 180 19.21 11.27 3.33
CA ALA A 180 18.61 11.07 4.64
C ALA A 180 17.15 11.55 4.66
N ALA A 181 16.87 12.77 4.16
CA ALA A 181 15.52 13.30 4.08
C ALA A 181 14.59 12.41 3.24
N ALA A 182 15.07 11.88 2.10
CA ALA A 182 14.29 10.98 1.25
C ALA A 182 13.96 9.65 1.98
N PHE A 183 14.91 9.10 2.74
CA PHE A 183 14.65 7.91 3.56
C PHE A 183 13.58 8.14 4.63
N HIS A 184 13.63 9.28 5.33
CA HIS A 184 12.62 9.62 6.32
C HIS A 184 11.24 9.78 5.68
N ALA A 185 11.16 10.49 4.55
CA ALA A 185 9.91 10.66 3.82
C ALA A 185 9.35 9.34 3.27
N LEU A 186 10.22 8.40 2.87
CA LEU A 186 9.81 7.04 2.48
C LEU A 186 9.26 6.24 3.67
N ALA A 187 9.90 6.33 4.83
CA ALA A 187 9.42 5.68 6.04
C ALA A 187 8.06 6.24 6.48
N GLU A 188 7.86 7.56 6.39
CA GLU A 188 6.56 8.20 6.61
C GLU A 188 5.51 7.66 5.62
N ALA A 189 5.83 7.65 4.32
CA ALA A 189 4.93 7.17 3.27
C ALA A 189 4.59 5.67 3.43
N GLU A 190 5.55 4.83 3.84
CA GLU A 190 5.31 3.42 4.14
C GLU A 190 4.42 3.26 5.39
N SER A 191 4.59 4.10 6.42
CA SER A 191 3.77 4.08 7.62
C SER A 191 2.32 4.53 7.38
N GLY A 192 2.09 5.29 6.31
CA GLY A 192 0.82 5.95 6.02
C GLY A 192 0.51 7.15 6.91
N TRP A 193 1.52 7.72 7.56
CA TRP A 193 1.42 8.92 8.40
C TRP A 193 2.06 10.15 7.75
N ASP A 194 2.25 10.10 6.46
CA ASP A 194 3.02 11.03 5.62
C ASP A 194 2.40 12.44 5.50
N PHE A 195 1.16 12.65 5.89
CA PHE A 195 0.50 13.97 5.89
C PHE A 195 -0.01 14.35 7.28
N THR A 196 0.67 13.92 8.33
CA THR A 196 0.29 14.22 9.70
C THR A 196 1.09 15.41 10.27
N PRO A 197 0.45 16.40 10.93
CA PRO A 197 1.16 17.47 11.59
C PRO A 197 2.05 17.03 12.76
N ARG A 198 1.99 15.78 13.17
CA ARG A 198 2.88 15.22 14.22
C ARG A 198 4.35 15.28 13.86
N PHE A 199 4.68 15.31 12.57
CA PHE A 199 6.05 15.27 12.06
C PHE A 199 6.47 16.58 11.39
N GLU A 200 5.63 17.61 11.35
CA GLU A 200 5.89 18.87 10.65
C GLU A 200 7.16 19.60 11.11
N HIS A 201 7.61 19.39 12.33
CA HIS A 201 8.80 20.06 12.88
C HIS A 201 10.02 19.16 13.02
N ARG A 202 9.93 17.89 12.63
CA ARG A 202 10.95 16.88 12.91
C ARG A 202 11.10 15.80 11.84
N CYS A 203 10.81 16.07 10.60
CA CYS A 203 10.96 15.07 9.54
C CYS A 203 12.41 14.53 9.40
N LEU A 204 13.38 15.17 10.02
CA LEU A 204 14.78 14.74 10.09
C LEU A 204 15.17 14.08 11.42
N ASP A 205 14.33 14.18 12.47
CA ASP A 205 14.65 13.66 13.80
C ASP A 205 14.29 12.17 14.00
N TYR A 206 13.77 11.52 12.97
CA TYR A 206 13.39 10.10 13.00
C TYR A 206 14.45 9.17 12.38
N ALA A 207 15.69 9.60 12.39
CA ALA A 207 16.80 8.67 12.20
C ALA A 207 16.86 7.72 13.39
N PRO A 208 16.95 6.39 13.17
CA PRO A 208 17.14 5.45 14.25
C PRO A 208 18.48 5.65 14.97
#